data_a185feb174884a7585f300496ef43ed0
#
_entry.id   a185feb174884a7585f300496ef43ed0
#
_cell.length_a   1.000
_cell.length_b   1.000
_cell.length_c   1.000
_cell.angle_alpha   90.00
_cell.angle_beta   90.00
_cell.angle_gamma   90.00
#
_symmetry.space_group_name_H-M   'P 1'
#
loop_
_entity.id
_entity.type
_entity.pdbx_description
1 polymer ?
#
loop_
_entity_poly.entity_id
_entity_poly.type
_entity_poly.pdbx_seq_one_letter_code
_entity_poly.pdbx_strand_id
1 'polypeptide(L)'
;KTWTHFVAWAKANPGKLSYGSTGTMTSPHLTMELIAQKLGLELLHVPYKGSADLMQSILGGQIMAAADSTGFAPQVEAGKLRVLNTWGAERLAKFPDAPTLKELGLDLVQNSPFGIGAPKGTPEAVVKRLHDAFKQAMEQDSYKTALARYDMVPMYMSTSAYKKFAQDTFTREKALVEKLGLAKPT
;
A
#
# COMPACT_ATOMS: atom_id res chain seq x y z
N LYS A 1 14.01 -13.90 7.42
CA LYS A 1 14.31 -12.89 8.45
C LYS A 1 14.74 -11.53 7.86
N THR A 2 15.08 -11.49 6.57
CA THR A 2 15.34 -10.30 5.76
C THR A 2 14.60 -10.44 4.45
N TRP A 3 14.53 -9.36 3.66
CA TRP A 3 13.96 -9.43 2.31
C TRP A 3 14.63 -10.50 1.44
N THR A 4 15.94 -10.58 1.46
CA THR A 4 16.71 -11.60 0.72
C THR A 4 16.30 -13.01 1.11
N HIS A 5 16.13 -13.28 2.41
CA HIS A 5 15.66 -14.58 2.89
C HIS A 5 14.21 -14.87 2.47
N PHE A 6 13.35 -13.86 2.49
CA PHE A 6 11.96 -13.99 2.02
C PHE A 6 11.93 -14.44 0.56
N VAL A 7 12.66 -13.75 -0.31
CA VAL A 7 12.73 -14.06 -1.74
C VAL A 7 13.35 -15.44 -1.98
N ALA A 8 14.47 -15.75 -1.32
CA ALA A 8 15.14 -17.05 -1.46
C ALA A 8 14.22 -18.20 -1.03
N TRP A 9 13.51 -18.04 0.10
CA TRP A 9 12.59 -19.06 0.58
C TRP A 9 11.39 -19.25 -0.36
N ALA A 10 10.80 -18.16 -0.87
CA ALA A 10 9.71 -18.23 -1.82
C ALA A 10 10.10 -18.93 -3.13
N LYS A 11 11.31 -18.66 -3.65
CA LYS A 11 11.87 -19.35 -4.83
C LYS A 11 12.07 -20.83 -4.62
N ALA A 12 12.56 -21.23 -3.42
CA ALA A 12 12.78 -22.62 -3.08
C ALA A 12 11.47 -23.39 -2.77
N ASN A 13 10.38 -22.68 -2.52
CA ASN A 13 9.08 -23.25 -2.12
C ASN A 13 7.92 -22.62 -2.91
N PRO A 14 7.82 -22.85 -4.22
CA PRO A 14 6.77 -22.28 -5.05
C PRO A 14 5.37 -22.56 -4.48
N GLY A 15 4.51 -21.57 -4.43
CA GLY A 15 3.13 -21.65 -3.95
C GLY A 15 2.94 -21.88 -2.44
N LYS A 16 4.02 -22.01 -1.66
CA LYS A 16 3.93 -22.29 -0.21
C LYS A 16 4.02 -21.04 0.67
N LEU A 17 4.54 -19.93 0.15
CA LEU A 17 4.61 -18.69 0.91
C LEU A 17 3.24 -18.00 0.89
N SER A 18 2.53 -18.07 2.02
CA SER A 18 1.26 -17.36 2.18
C SER A 18 1.50 -15.91 2.59
N TYR A 19 0.83 -14.99 1.91
CA TYR A 19 0.78 -13.59 2.31
C TYR A 19 -0.65 -13.09 2.38
N GLY A 20 -0.94 -12.26 3.38
CA GLY A 20 -2.24 -11.61 3.52
C GLY A 20 -2.22 -10.19 2.98
N SER A 21 -3.37 -9.73 2.52
CA SER A 21 -3.65 -8.33 2.21
C SER A 21 -5.02 -7.91 2.74
N THR A 22 -5.30 -6.61 2.71
CA THR A 22 -6.59 -6.03 3.14
C THR A 22 -7.73 -6.23 2.15
N GLY A 23 -7.58 -7.14 1.21
CA GLY A 23 -8.61 -7.56 0.25
C GLY A 23 -8.07 -7.79 -1.16
N THR A 24 -8.87 -8.50 -1.95
CA THR A 24 -8.58 -8.74 -3.36
C THR A 24 -8.68 -7.43 -4.15
N MET A 25 -7.77 -7.20 -5.09
CA MET A 25 -7.65 -5.99 -5.92
C MET A 25 -7.38 -4.68 -5.16
N THR A 26 -7.01 -4.77 -3.89
CA THR A 26 -6.48 -3.61 -3.15
C THR A 26 -5.03 -3.30 -3.56
N SER A 27 -4.56 -2.09 -3.31
CA SER A 27 -3.16 -1.72 -3.60
C SER A 27 -2.14 -2.67 -2.98
N PRO A 28 -2.29 -3.15 -1.72
CA PRO A 28 -1.39 -4.17 -1.17
C PRO A 28 -1.36 -5.47 -1.97
N HIS A 29 -2.51 -5.98 -2.39
CA HIS A 29 -2.58 -7.18 -3.23
C HIS A 29 -1.89 -6.98 -4.57
N LEU A 30 -2.30 -5.93 -5.32
CA LEU A 30 -1.76 -5.68 -6.66
C LEU A 30 -0.25 -5.41 -6.64
N THR A 31 0.27 -4.75 -5.61
CA THR A 31 1.70 -4.52 -5.45
C THR A 31 2.46 -5.83 -5.19
N MET A 32 1.92 -6.71 -4.36
CA MET A 32 2.53 -8.02 -4.12
C MET A 32 2.54 -8.88 -5.39
N GLU A 33 1.49 -8.83 -6.20
CA GLU A 33 1.44 -9.52 -7.49
C GLU A 33 2.49 -8.97 -8.48
N LEU A 34 2.69 -7.64 -8.51
CA LEU A 34 3.78 -7.02 -9.28
C LEU A 34 5.16 -7.46 -8.82
N ILE A 35 5.38 -7.51 -7.51
CA ILE A 35 6.63 -8.00 -6.90
C ILE A 35 6.85 -9.47 -7.29
N ALA A 36 5.82 -10.29 -7.12
CA ALA A 36 5.88 -11.72 -7.45
C ALA A 36 6.23 -11.93 -8.92
N GLN A 37 5.57 -11.20 -9.82
CA GLN A 37 5.84 -11.27 -11.26
C GLN A 37 7.28 -10.85 -11.60
N LYS A 38 7.75 -9.70 -11.05
CA LYS A 38 9.11 -9.19 -11.33
C LYS A 38 10.21 -10.11 -10.83
N LEU A 39 9.97 -10.84 -9.74
CA LEU A 39 10.95 -11.73 -9.12
C LEU A 39 10.77 -13.20 -9.50
N GLY A 40 9.75 -13.54 -10.28
CA GLY A 40 9.42 -14.92 -10.65
C GLY A 40 9.03 -15.76 -9.43
N LEU A 41 8.20 -15.23 -8.53
CA LEU A 41 7.73 -15.91 -7.33
C LEU A 41 6.31 -16.42 -7.53
N GLU A 42 6.04 -17.60 -6.99
CA GLU A 42 4.67 -18.12 -6.82
C GLU A 42 4.29 -17.97 -5.33
N LEU A 43 3.35 -17.07 -5.05
CA LEU A 43 2.89 -16.75 -3.70
C LEU A 43 1.43 -17.17 -3.53
N LEU A 44 1.04 -17.53 -2.32
CA LEU A 44 -0.34 -17.83 -1.96
C LEU A 44 -0.99 -16.60 -1.31
N HIS A 45 -1.87 -15.92 -2.04
CA HIS A 45 -2.61 -14.77 -1.52
C HIS A 45 -3.79 -15.18 -0.63
N VAL A 46 -3.90 -14.56 0.54
CA VAL A 46 -5.03 -14.73 1.49
C VAL A 46 -5.66 -13.36 1.75
N PRO A 47 -6.84 -13.06 1.17
CA PRO A 47 -7.52 -11.77 1.38
C PRO A 47 -8.24 -11.71 2.72
N TYR A 48 -8.10 -10.56 3.42
CA TYR A 48 -8.80 -10.23 4.68
C TYR A 48 -9.72 -9.03 4.50
N LYS A 49 -10.70 -8.86 5.39
CA LYS A 49 -11.66 -7.75 5.35
C LYS A 49 -11.11 -6.46 6.01
N GLY A 50 -9.80 -6.28 6.02
CA GLY A 50 -9.14 -5.09 6.56
C GLY A 50 -7.93 -5.43 7.41
N SER A 51 -7.25 -4.37 7.89
CA SER A 51 -5.97 -4.51 8.62
C SER A 51 -6.12 -5.24 9.96
N ALA A 52 -7.26 -5.15 10.64
CA ALA A 52 -7.44 -5.79 11.95
C ALA A 52 -7.38 -7.32 11.85
N ASP A 53 -8.17 -7.90 10.94
CA ASP A 53 -8.19 -9.35 10.72
C ASP A 53 -6.85 -9.86 10.17
N LEU A 54 -6.25 -9.09 9.24
CA LEU A 54 -4.94 -9.38 8.70
C LEU A 54 -3.88 -9.43 9.79
N MET A 55 -3.90 -8.45 10.72
CA MET A 55 -2.95 -8.36 11.82
C MET A 55 -3.11 -9.52 12.81
N GLN A 56 -4.33 -9.90 13.15
CA GLN A 56 -4.59 -11.08 13.99
C GLN A 56 -4.03 -12.35 13.35
N SER A 57 -4.24 -12.52 12.05
CA SER A 57 -3.80 -13.71 11.33
C SER A 57 -2.29 -13.86 11.25
N ILE A 58 -1.56 -12.77 10.98
CA ILE A 58 -0.08 -12.83 10.96
C ILE A 58 0.50 -13.04 12.35
N LEU A 59 -0.05 -12.40 13.37
CA LEU A 59 0.38 -12.59 14.76
C LEU A 59 0.09 -14.00 15.27
N GLY A 60 -1.00 -14.61 14.81
CA GLY A 60 -1.38 -15.99 15.08
C GLY A 60 -0.60 -17.03 14.26
N GLY A 61 0.28 -16.60 13.34
CA GLY A 61 1.08 -17.50 12.49
C GLY A 61 0.27 -18.23 11.41
N GLN A 62 -0.95 -17.77 11.10
CA GLN A 62 -1.79 -18.37 10.06
C GLN A 62 -1.30 -18.03 8.65
N ILE A 63 -0.58 -16.94 8.50
CA ILE A 63 0.10 -16.52 7.28
C ILE A 63 1.56 -16.16 7.58
N MET A 64 2.40 -16.25 6.57
CA MET A 64 3.86 -16.05 6.72
C MET A 64 4.29 -14.60 6.54
N ALA A 65 3.51 -13.80 5.77
CA ALA A 65 3.77 -12.40 5.51
C ALA A 65 2.46 -11.62 5.43
N ALA A 66 2.54 -10.31 5.62
CA ALA A 66 1.42 -9.39 5.43
C ALA A 66 1.85 -8.21 4.58
N ALA A 67 0.97 -7.78 3.70
CA ALA A 67 1.05 -6.55 2.93
C ALA A 67 -0.05 -5.59 3.42
N ASP A 68 0.35 -4.53 4.10
CA ASP A 68 -0.56 -3.56 4.69
C ASP A 68 0.02 -2.14 4.56
N SER A 69 -0.83 -1.14 4.69
CA SER A 69 -0.44 0.27 4.62
C SER A 69 -0.32 0.95 5.98
N THR A 70 -1.03 0.44 7.00
CA THR A 70 -1.10 1.06 8.32
C THR A 70 -1.32 0.02 9.42
N GLY A 71 -1.16 0.42 10.67
CA GLY A 71 -1.54 -0.41 11.83
C GLY A 71 -0.54 -1.49 12.24
N PHE A 72 0.52 -1.72 11.49
CA PHE A 72 1.55 -2.72 11.82
C PHE A 72 2.64 -2.19 12.77
N ALA A 73 2.86 -0.86 12.81
CA ALA A 73 3.96 -0.26 13.53
C ALA A 73 4.04 -0.65 15.02
N PRO A 74 2.97 -0.65 15.82
CA PRO A 74 3.04 -1.08 17.21
C PRO A 74 3.52 -2.52 17.38
N GLN A 75 3.22 -3.40 16.42
CA GLN A 75 3.65 -4.80 16.48
C GLN A 75 5.12 -4.97 16.09
N VAL A 76 5.64 -4.09 15.23
CA VAL A 76 7.07 -4.02 14.91
C VAL A 76 7.85 -3.47 16.10
N GLU A 77 7.38 -2.40 16.74
CA GLU A 77 7.97 -1.82 17.95
C GLU A 77 8.00 -2.83 19.12
N ALA A 78 6.95 -3.64 19.24
CA ALA A 78 6.89 -4.74 20.20
C ALA A 78 7.74 -5.96 19.82
N GLY A 79 8.47 -5.91 18.70
CA GLY A 79 9.32 -7.02 18.23
C GLY A 79 8.56 -8.26 17.73
N LYS A 80 7.23 -8.18 17.60
CA LYS A 80 6.39 -9.29 17.13
C LYS A 80 6.39 -9.43 15.62
N LEU A 81 6.58 -8.34 14.90
CA LEU A 81 6.69 -8.30 13.45
C LEU A 81 8.00 -7.63 13.01
N ARG A 82 8.34 -7.80 11.75
CA ARG A 82 9.48 -7.14 11.12
C ARG A 82 9.06 -6.56 9.78
N VAL A 83 9.39 -5.29 9.54
CA VAL A 83 9.25 -4.68 8.21
C VAL A 83 10.39 -5.22 7.33
N LEU A 84 10.05 -5.81 6.20
CA LEU A 84 11.02 -6.35 5.25
C LEU A 84 11.40 -5.33 4.19
N ASN A 85 10.46 -4.50 3.79
CA ASN A 85 10.63 -3.38 2.87
C ASN A 85 9.45 -2.40 2.98
N THR A 86 9.61 -1.24 2.38
CA THR A 86 8.55 -0.23 2.21
C THR A 86 8.38 0.09 0.72
N TRP A 87 7.25 0.67 0.36
CA TRP A 87 6.87 0.86 -1.05
C TRP A 87 6.86 2.32 -1.50
N GLY A 88 7.17 3.24 -0.58
CA GLY A 88 7.33 4.65 -0.89
C GLY A 88 8.59 4.93 -1.73
N ALA A 89 8.71 6.17 -2.21
CA ALA A 89 9.91 6.63 -2.90
C ALA A 89 11.13 6.69 -1.97
N GLU A 90 10.89 6.94 -0.68
CA GLU A 90 11.89 7.05 0.38
C GLU A 90 11.54 6.13 1.53
N ARG A 91 12.53 5.83 2.38
CA ARG A 91 12.32 5.05 3.60
C ARG A 91 11.39 5.80 4.56
N LEU A 92 10.61 5.06 5.31
CA LEU A 92 9.83 5.64 6.40
C LEU A 92 10.75 6.07 7.53
N ALA A 93 10.59 7.30 8.03
CA ALA A 93 11.39 7.83 9.14
C ALA A 93 11.32 6.94 10.40
N LYS A 94 10.17 6.30 10.63
CA LYS A 94 9.93 5.38 11.74
C LYS A 94 10.65 4.04 11.59
N PHE A 95 10.94 3.62 10.36
CA PHE A 95 11.62 2.35 10.04
C PHE A 95 12.81 2.59 9.11
N PRO A 96 13.84 3.31 9.57
CA PRO A 96 14.97 3.72 8.72
C PRO A 96 15.79 2.53 8.21
N ASP A 97 15.74 1.40 8.88
CA ASP A 97 16.44 0.18 8.47
C ASP A 97 15.68 -0.64 7.43
N ALA A 98 14.40 -0.33 7.19
CA ALA A 98 13.60 -1.02 6.19
C ALA A 98 13.83 -0.38 4.80
N PRO A 99 14.44 -1.11 3.85
CA PRO A 99 14.71 -0.57 2.52
C PRO A 99 13.42 -0.37 1.73
N THR A 100 13.44 0.55 0.77
CA THR A 100 12.39 0.67 -0.24
C THR A 100 12.54 -0.43 -1.29
N LEU A 101 11.46 -0.70 -2.05
CA LEU A 101 11.53 -1.61 -3.20
C LEU A 101 12.58 -1.17 -4.22
N LYS A 102 12.72 0.15 -4.41
CA LYS A 102 13.69 0.73 -5.33
C LYS A 102 15.14 0.45 -4.92
N GLU A 103 15.45 0.57 -3.63
CA GLU A 103 16.76 0.22 -3.07
C GLU A 103 17.05 -1.29 -3.19
N LEU A 104 16.02 -2.11 -3.25
CA LEU A 104 16.11 -3.57 -3.47
C LEU A 104 16.17 -3.96 -4.95
N GLY A 105 16.33 -2.99 -5.86
CA GLY A 105 16.46 -3.22 -7.30
C GLY A 105 15.13 -3.40 -8.03
N LEU A 106 14.00 -3.19 -7.36
CA LEU A 106 12.68 -3.21 -7.97
C LEU A 106 12.25 -1.76 -8.27
N ASP A 107 12.22 -1.38 -9.54
CA ASP A 107 11.71 -0.05 -9.92
C ASP A 107 10.18 0.00 -9.77
N LEU A 108 9.77 0.06 -8.52
CA LEU A 108 8.38 0.14 -8.06
C LEU A 108 8.28 1.16 -6.93
N VAL A 109 7.39 2.13 -7.13
CA VAL A 109 6.93 3.04 -6.08
C VAL A 109 5.42 2.96 -6.07
N GLN A 110 4.85 2.58 -4.94
CA GLN A 110 3.41 2.49 -4.76
C GLN A 110 2.99 3.39 -3.62
N ASN A 111 2.32 4.48 -3.97
CA ASN A 111 1.64 5.36 -3.04
C ASN A 111 0.14 5.15 -3.17
N SER A 112 -0.55 5.16 -2.04
CA SER A 112 -2.02 5.09 -1.98
C SER A 112 -2.55 6.29 -1.19
N PRO A 113 -2.50 7.51 -1.76
CA PRO A 113 -2.93 8.70 -1.06
C PRO A 113 -4.44 8.68 -0.83
N PHE A 114 -4.85 9.12 0.36
CA PHE A 114 -6.25 9.42 0.61
C PHE A 114 -6.62 10.72 -0.12
N GLY A 115 -7.81 10.75 -0.71
CA GLY A 115 -8.32 11.90 -1.41
C GLY A 115 -9.81 12.09 -1.18
N ILE A 116 -10.29 13.28 -1.51
CA ILE A 116 -11.71 13.63 -1.41
C ILE A 116 -12.26 13.78 -2.82
N GLY A 117 -13.29 13.01 -3.12
CA GLY A 117 -14.01 13.08 -4.38
C GLY A 117 -15.32 13.87 -4.22
N ALA A 118 -15.74 14.54 -5.27
CA ALA A 118 -17.05 15.17 -5.38
C ALA A 118 -17.88 14.49 -6.51
N PRO A 119 -19.20 14.47 -6.42
CA PRO A 119 -20.06 13.96 -7.48
C PRO A 119 -19.78 14.65 -8.83
N LYS A 120 -19.96 13.91 -9.93
CA LYS A 120 -19.85 14.49 -11.28
C LYS A 120 -20.86 15.64 -11.43
N GLY A 121 -20.40 16.78 -11.95
CA GLY A 121 -21.23 17.96 -12.14
C GLY A 121 -21.25 18.92 -10.94
N THR A 122 -20.51 18.64 -9.86
CA THR A 122 -20.33 19.62 -8.78
C THR A 122 -19.72 20.90 -9.35
N PRO A 123 -20.32 22.10 -9.08
CA PRO A 123 -19.82 23.38 -9.60
C PRO A 123 -18.34 23.59 -9.20
N GLU A 124 -17.57 24.14 -10.13
CA GLU A 124 -16.12 24.34 -9.92
C GLU A 124 -15.81 25.24 -8.71
N ALA A 125 -16.64 26.25 -8.47
CA ALA A 125 -16.51 27.13 -7.29
C ALA A 125 -16.66 26.34 -5.96
N VAL A 126 -17.54 25.32 -5.92
CA VAL A 126 -17.72 24.46 -4.76
C VAL A 126 -16.51 23.55 -4.59
N VAL A 127 -16.04 22.94 -5.67
CA VAL A 127 -14.82 22.10 -5.66
C VAL A 127 -13.62 22.91 -5.16
N LYS A 128 -13.46 24.14 -5.67
CA LYS A 128 -12.38 25.03 -5.21
C LYS A 128 -12.48 25.35 -3.72
N ARG A 129 -13.67 25.69 -3.24
CA ARG A 129 -13.88 26.00 -1.82
C ARG A 129 -13.57 24.81 -0.91
N LEU A 130 -13.99 23.60 -1.30
CA LEU A 130 -13.67 22.37 -0.58
C LEU A 130 -12.16 22.12 -0.59
N HIS A 131 -11.53 22.22 -1.76
CA HIS A 131 -10.07 22.06 -1.88
C HIS A 131 -9.31 22.98 -0.94
N ASP A 132 -9.66 24.29 -0.94
CA ASP A 132 -8.95 25.28 -0.13
C ASP A 132 -9.14 25.01 1.38
N ALA A 133 -10.35 24.63 1.80
CA ALA A 133 -10.64 24.27 3.19
C ALA A 133 -9.86 23.02 3.64
N PHE A 134 -9.82 21.96 2.83
CA PHE A 134 -9.06 20.77 3.15
C PHE A 134 -7.54 21.01 3.11
N LYS A 135 -7.06 21.82 2.17
CA LYS A 135 -5.65 22.20 2.14
C LYS A 135 -5.26 22.94 3.43
N GLN A 136 -6.09 23.89 3.89
CA GLN A 136 -5.86 24.59 5.15
C GLN A 136 -5.91 23.62 6.36
N ALA A 137 -6.81 22.64 6.33
CA ALA A 137 -6.90 21.63 7.38
C ALA A 137 -5.63 20.76 7.49
N MET A 138 -4.91 20.51 6.39
CA MET A 138 -3.66 19.77 6.39
C MET A 138 -2.53 20.48 7.15
N GLU A 139 -2.63 21.79 7.36
CA GLU A 139 -1.64 22.56 8.11
C GLU A 139 -1.86 22.50 9.63
N GLN A 140 -3.04 22.04 10.07
CA GLN A 140 -3.38 21.96 11.49
C GLN A 140 -2.60 20.86 12.21
N ASP A 141 -2.23 21.12 13.46
CA ASP A 141 -1.49 20.18 14.31
C ASP A 141 -2.27 18.89 14.57
N SER A 142 -3.60 18.98 14.66
CA SER A 142 -4.47 17.79 14.77
C SER A 142 -4.33 16.84 13.59
N TYR A 143 -4.21 17.37 12.36
CA TYR A 143 -3.99 16.57 11.16
C TYR A 143 -2.60 15.93 11.17
N LYS A 144 -1.55 16.70 11.50
CA LYS A 144 -0.17 16.19 11.58
C LYS A 144 -0.06 15.09 12.65
N THR A 145 -0.70 15.30 13.81
CA THR A 145 -0.75 14.31 14.88
C THR A 145 -1.47 13.03 14.43
N ALA A 146 -2.58 13.14 13.71
CA ALA A 146 -3.28 11.99 13.16
C ALA A 146 -2.42 11.21 12.15
N LEU A 147 -1.74 11.90 11.23
CA LEU A 147 -0.82 11.25 10.29
C LEU A 147 0.30 10.51 11.01
N ALA A 148 0.95 11.16 12.00
CA ALA A 148 2.02 10.53 12.77
C ALA A 148 1.54 9.28 13.54
N ARG A 149 0.30 9.30 14.06
CA ARG A 149 -0.30 8.16 14.75
C ARG A 149 -0.48 6.93 13.85
N TYR A 150 -0.72 7.15 12.55
CA TYR A 150 -0.94 6.10 11.57
C TYR A 150 0.26 5.85 10.64
N ASP A 151 1.42 6.42 10.96
CA ASP A 151 2.65 6.31 10.17
C ASP A 151 2.47 6.76 8.71
N MET A 152 1.60 7.75 8.50
CA MET A 152 1.28 8.26 7.18
C MET A 152 2.15 9.48 6.85
N VAL A 153 2.61 9.54 5.60
CA VAL A 153 3.36 10.70 5.09
C VAL A 153 2.37 11.70 4.46
N PRO A 154 2.46 13.00 4.82
CA PRO A 154 1.61 14.01 4.19
C PRO A 154 1.90 14.06 2.70
N MET A 155 0.87 14.00 1.88
CA MET A 155 0.95 14.12 0.44
C MET A 155 -0.13 15.09 -0.07
N TYR A 156 0.30 16.28 -0.45
CA TYR A 156 -0.60 17.25 -1.05
C TYR A 156 -0.55 17.18 -2.58
N MET A 157 -1.72 17.17 -3.19
CA MET A 157 -1.88 17.33 -4.63
C MET A 157 -2.97 18.39 -4.91
N SER A 158 -2.76 19.25 -5.90
CA SER A 158 -3.83 20.12 -6.41
C SER A 158 -4.93 19.27 -7.05
N THR A 159 -6.11 19.85 -7.25
CA THR A 159 -7.23 19.16 -7.91
C THR A 159 -6.85 18.59 -9.28
N SER A 160 -6.11 19.36 -10.09
CA SER A 160 -5.64 18.90 -11.40
C SER A 160 -4.59 17.79 -11.32
N ALA A 161 -3.63 17.92 -10.39
CA ALA A 161 -2.60 16.91 -10.17
C ALA A 161 -3.21 15.59 -9.66
N TYR A 162 -4.15 15.67 -8.71
CA TYR A 162 -4.83 14.48 -8.19
C TYR A 162 -5.70 13.80 -9.24
N LYS A 163 -6.40 14.59 -10.08
CA LYS A 163 -7.17 14.05 -11.21
C LYS A 163 -6.27 13.27 -12.17
N LYS A 164 -5.12 13.86 -12.54
CA LYS A 164 -4.14 13.18 -13.40
C LYS A 164 -3.61 11.92 -12.74
N PHE A 165 -3.20 11.99 -11.46
CA PHE A 165 -2.74 10.84 -10.70
C PHE A 165 -3.78 9.70 -10.68
N ALA A 166 -5.06 10.02 -10.43
CA ALA A 166 -6.14 9.04 -10.42
C ALA A 166 -6.34 8.37 -11.79
N GLN A 167 -6.27 9.14 -12.89
CA GLN A 167 -6.39 8.62 -14.25
C GLN A 167 -5.21 7.71 -14.61
N ASP A 168 -3.98 8.14 -14.33
CA ASP A 168 -2.76 7.37 -14.61
C ASP A 168 -2.76 6.06 -13.78
N THR A 169 -3.16 6.14 -12.51
CA THR A 169 -3.29 4.98 -11.63
C THR A 169 -4.35 4.00 -12.14
N PHE A 170 -5.53 4.50 -12.49
CA PHE A 170 -6.60 3.65 -13.05
C PHE A 170 -6.14 2.91 -14.30
N THR A 171 -5.48 3.60 -15.23
CA THR A 171 -4.98 3.00 -16.48
C THR A 171 -3.96 1.90 -16.19
N ARG A 172 -3.01 2.16 -15.29
CA ARG A 172 -1.97 1.22 -14.90
C ARG A 172 -2.54 -0.01 -14.19
N GLU A 173 -3.41 0.22 -13.21
CA GLU A 173 -4.00 -0.86 -12.42
C GLU A 173 -4.98 -1.69 -13.22
N LYS A 174 -5.75 -1.08 -14.12
CA LYS A 174 -6.62 -1.81 -15.05
C LYS A 174 -5.82 -2.77 -15.91
N ALA A 175 -4.75 -2.32 -16.54
CA ALA A 175 -3.88 -3.18 -17.36
C ALA A 175 -3.26 -4.32 -16.53
N LEU A 176 -2.90 -4.06 -15.28
CA LEU A 176 -2.38 -5.08 -14.36
C LEU A 176 -3.45 -6.12 -14.01
N VAL A 177 -4.66 -5.69 -13.65
CA VAL A 177 -5.80 -6.56 -13.31
C VAL A 177 -6.16 -7.47 -14.48
N GLU A 178 -6.18 -6.92 -15.71
CA GLU A 178 -6.40 -7.68 -16.93
C GLU A 178 -5.29 -8.72 -17.17
N LYS A 179 -4.03 -8.31 -17.02
CA LYS A 179 -2.86 -9.18 -17.19
C LYS A 179 -2.83 -10.33 -16.17
N LEU A 180 -3.29 -10.10 -14.95
CA LEU A 180 -3.36 -11.09 -13.88
C LEU A 180 -4.61 -12.00 -13.99
N GLY A 181 -5.49 -11.78 -14.95
CA GLY A 181 -6.74 -12.52 -15.08
C GLY A 181 -7.73 -12.26 -13.92
N LEU A 182 -7.57 -11.17 -13.21
CA LEU A 182 -8.43 -10.80 -12.06
C LEU A 182 -9.65 -9.97 -12.48
N ALA A 183 -9.74 -9.57 -13.74
CA ALA A 183 -10.91 -8.88 -14.27
C ALA A 183 -12.13 -9.81 -14.18
N LYS A 184 -13.23 -9.33 -13.58
CA LYS A 184 -14.49 -10.08 -13.65
C LYS A 184 -14.91 -10.17 -15.13
N PRO A 185 -15.42 -11.34 -15.60
CA PRO A 185 -16.09 -11.38 -16.90
C PRO A 185 -17.22 -10.35 -16.90
N THR A 186 -17.24 -9.47 -17.86
CA THR A 186 -18.33 -8.52 -18.12
C THR A 186 -19.55 -9.23 -18.61
#